data_6eb33199269eacefcc795338d2446e5b
#
_entry.id   6eb33199269eacefcc795338d2446e5b
#
_cell.length_a   1.000
_cell.length_b   1.000
_cell.length_c   1.000
_cell.angle_alpha   90.00
_cell.angle_beta   90.00
_cell.angle_gamma   90.00
#
_symmetry.space_group_name_H-M   'P 1'
#
loop_
_entity.id
_entity.type
_entity.pdbx_description
1 polymer ?
#
loop_
_entity_poly.entity_id
_entity_poly.type
_entity_poly.pdbx_seq_one_letter_code
_entity_poly.pdbx_strand_id
1 'polypeptide(L)'
;MDHIETAILNCYGIREAEQNMVFAARLTQHGHTIQNMADLMELYHQSYSQNTVENIAGLPHPTVQKFMVITVAVVGASRRFLAQITRHQNEVKYMSASLQYSNYSGHAAFAIPYGIMKADKEIQDIYKKSCQSDLDHYAELCALGIDHDSAGYATPQGLRNVLIISATPYQWKHMIGQRTCRRDRKSVV
;
A
#
# COMPACT_ATOMS: atom_id res chain seq x y z
N MET A 1 6.06 -16.76 -10.53
CA MET A 1 5.08 -15.66 -10.66
C MET A 1 5.85 -14.36 -10.64
N ASP A 2 5.91 -13.65 -11.77
CA ASP A 2 6.73 -12.43 -11.87
C ASP A 2 5.89 -11.15 -11.81
N HIS A 3 4.66 -11.25 -11.27
CA HIS A 3 3.73 -10.13 -11.23
C HIS A 3 3.56 -9.61 -9.80
N ILE A 4 3.39 -8.28 -9.68
CA ILE A 4 2.90 -7.63 -8.49
C ILE A 4 1.38 -7.79 -8.48
N GLU A 5 0.83 -8.27 -7.37
CA GLU A 5 -0.60 -8.43 -7.18
C GLU A 5 -1.10 -7.41 -6.17
N THR A 6 -2.29 -6.89 -6.39
CA THR A 6 -2.94 -5.94 -5.48
C THR A 6 -4.39 -6.33 -5.23
N ALA A 7 -4.86 -6.09 -4.01
CA ALA A 7 -6.26 -6.30 -3.65
C ALA A 7 -6.72 -5.24 -2.64
N ILE A 8 -7.97 -4.79 -2.77
CA ILE A 8 -8.62 -3.97 -1.74
C ILE A 8 -9.13 -4.91 -0.65
N LEU A 9 -8.57 -4.79 0.55
CA LEU A 9 -8.89 -5.69 1.67
C LEU A 9 -10.24 -5.39 2.32
N ASN A 10 -10.66 -4.14 2.35
CA ASN A 10 -11.92 -3.72 2.94
C ASN A 10 -13.03 -3.45 1.90
N CYS A 11 -13.02 -4.20 0.79
CA CYS A 11 -14.01 -4.03 -0.28
C CYS A 11 -15.46 -4.25 0.19
N TYR A 12 -15.69 -5.14 1.15
CA TYR A 12 -17.01 -5.38 1.74
C TYR A 12 -17.47 -4.25 2.68
N GLY A 13 -16.54 -3.51 3.28
CA GLY A 13 -16.81 -2.37 4.14
C GLY A 13 -16.74 -1.01 3.43
N ILE A 14 -16.56 -0.97 2.12
CA ILE A 14 -16.45 0.29 1.36
C ILE A 14 -17.73 1.13 1.50
N ARG A 15 -18.91 0.51 1.43
CA ARG A 15 -20.18 1.25 1.57
C ARG A 15 -20.34 1.88 2.94
N GLU A 16 -19.93 1.20 4.00
CA GLU A 16 -19.94 1.77 5.35
C GLU A 16 -18.92 2.92 5.47
N ALA A 17 -17.75 2.77 4.88
CA ALA A 17 -16.75 3.84 4.84
C ALA A 17 -17.24 5.05 4.02
N GLU A 18 -17.92 4.84 2.90
CA GLU A 18 -18.58 5.89 2.12
C GLU A 18 -19.65 6.59 2.95
N GLN A 19 -20.49 5.84 3.65
CA GLN A 19 -21.53 6.36 4.53
C GLN A 19 -20.96 7.26 5.62
N ASN A 20 -19.88 6.84 6.25
CA ASN A 20 -19.17 7.66 7.26
C ASN A 20 -18.67 8.98 6.67
N MET A 21 -18.12 8.96 5.46
CA MET A 21 -17.67 10.17 4.76
C MET A 21 -18.84 11.09 4.39
N VAL A 22 -19.93 10.53 3.86
CA VAL A 22 -21.13 11.27 3.49
C VAL A 22 -21.80 11.87 4.73
N PHE A 23 -21.91 11.08 5.80
CA PHE A 23 -22.43 11.56 7.08
C PHE A 23 -21.60 12.73 7.64
N ALA A 24 -20.27 12.62 7.65
CA ALA A 24 -19.39 13.69 8.11
C ALA A 24 -19.61 15.00 7.31
N ALA A 25 -19.81 14.90 5.99
CA ALA A 25 -20.13 16.06 5.17
C ALA A 25 -21.51 16.66 5.49
N ARG A 26 -22.54 15.81 5.65
CA ARG A 26 -23.91 16.24 6.00
C ARG A 26 -23.96 16.88 7.37
N LEU A 27 -23.23 16.34 8.35
CA LEU A 27 -23.17 16.87 9.70
C LEU A 27 -22.73 18.33 9.73
N THR A 28 -21.78 18.72 8.86
CA THR A 28 -21.34 20.13 8.77
C THR A 28 -22.41 21.08 8.26
N GLN A 29 -23.39 20.58 7.52
CA GLN A 29 -24.46 21.38 6.91
C GLN A 29 -25.77 21.35 7.72
N HIS A 30 -26.07 20.20 8.33
CA HIS A 30 -27.33 19.92 9.00
C HIS A 30 -27.23 19.80 10.52
N GLY A 31 -26.06 20.08 11.10
CA GLY A 31 -25.86 19.96 12.55
C GLY A 31 -26.85 20.78 13.41
N HIS A 32 -27.38 21.86 12.86
CA HIS A 32 -28.38 22.70 13.55
C HIS A 32 -29.76 22.03 13.74
N THR A 33 -30.05 20.97 12.98
CA THR A 33 -31.31 20.20 13.11
C THR A 33 -31.23 19.06 14.12
N ILE A 34 -30.02 18.73 14.61
CA ILE A 34 -29.77 17.62 15.50
C ILE A 34 -29.90 18.09 16.93
N GLN A 35 -30.88 17.57 17.65
CA GLN A 35 -31.14 17.92 19.06
C GLN A 35 -30.93 16.72 20.00
N ASN A 36 -30.91 15.49 19.47
CA ASN A 36 -30.73 14.28 20.23
C ASN A 36 -30.09 13.18 19.37
N MET A 37 -29.82 12.03 19.96
CA MET A 37 -29.16 10.91 19.28
C MET A 37 -30.03 10.31 18.17
N ALA A 38 -31.35 10.35 18.30
CA ALA A 38 -32.26 9.82 17.28
C ALA A 38 -32.14 10.64 15.99
N ASP A 39 -32.14 11.97 16.09
CA ASP A 39 -31.95 12.88 14.95
C ASP A 39 -30.60 12.63 14.26
N LEU A 40 -29.56 12.42 15.07
CA LEU A 40 -28.22 12.09 14.56
C LEU A 40 -28.22 10.79 13.76
N MET A 41 -28.85 9.74 14.29
CA MET A 41 -28.93 8.42 13.65
C MET A 41 -29.81 8.45 12.39
N GLU A 42 -30.85 9.26 12.36
CA GLU A 42 -31.65 9.49 11.16
C GLU A 42 -30.79 10.12 10.05
N LEU A 43 -30.01 11.14 10.36
CA LEU A 43 -29.08 11.76 9.40
C LEU A 43 -28.01 10.76 8.94
N TYR A 44 -27.50 9.90 9.84
CA TYR A 44 -26.49 8.88 9.52
C TYR A 44 -27.03 7.85 8.53
N HIS A 45 -28.25 7.36 8.74
CA HIS A 45 -28.87 6.32 7.89
C HIS A 45 -29.52 6.87 6.61
N GLN A 46 -29.53 8.17 6.42
CA GLN A 46 -30.09 8.76 5.21
C GLN A 46 -29.37 8.27 3.95
N SER A 47 -30.13 7.79 2.97
CA SER A 47 -29.59 7.27 1.70
C SER A 47 -28.77 8.31 0.94
N TYR A 48 -27.82 7.84 0.15
CA TYR A 48 -26.98 8.67 -0.72
C TYR A 48 -26.79 7.97 -2.08
N SER A 49 -26.44 8.76 -3.09
CA SER A 49 -26.10 8.27 -4.43
C SER A 49 -24.59 8.19 -4.62
N GLN A 50 -24.14 7.44 -5.62
CA GLN A 50 -22.74 7.40 -6.02
C GLN A 50 -22.22 8.80 -6.38
N ASN A 51 -23.04 9.63 -7.05
CA ASN A 51 -22.69 11.01 -7.38
C ASN A 51 -22.43 11.87 -6.11
N THR A 52 -23.12 11.58 -5.00
CA THR A 52 -22.86 12.24 -3.72
C THR A 52 -21.44 11.92 -3.22
N VAL A 53 -21.04 10.65 -3.29
CA VAL A 53 -19.69 10.20 -2.90
C VAL A 53 -18.62 10.86 -3.76
N GLU A 54 -18.82 10.89 -5.08
CA GLU A 54 -17.89 11.49 -6.04
C GLU A 54 -17.72 12.99 -5.79
N ASN A 55 -18.82 13.70 -5.57
CA ASN A 55 -18.80 15.13 -5.27
C ASN A 55 -18.03 15.42 -3.98
N ILE A 56 -18.29 14.68 -2.89
CA ILE A 56 -17.59 14.85 -1.62
C ILE A 56 -16.09 14.50 -1.78
N ALA A 57 -15.78 13.43 -2.49
CA ALA A 57 -14.39 13.05 -2.78
C ALA A 57 -13.67 14.06 -3.69
N GLY A 58 -14.41 14.87 -4.45
CA GLY A 58 -13.91 15.96 -5.29
C GLY A 58 -13.67 17.28 -4.56
N LEU A 59 -14.19 17.43 -3.33
CA LEU A 59 -14.05 18.68 -2.57
C LEU A 59 -12.57 19.02 -2.29
N PRO A 60 -12.21 20.30 -2.31
CA PRO A 60 -10.87 20.76 -1.98
C PRO A 60 -10.51 20.59 -0.49
N HIS A 61 -11.50 20.32 0.37
CA HIS A 61 -11.31 20.13 1.80
C HIS A 61 -11.20 18.65 2.15
N PRO A 62 -10.01 18.16 2.51
CA PRO A 62 -9.79 16.73 2.76
C PRO A 62 -10.41 16.22 4.07
N THR A 63 -10.85 17.11 4.97
CA THR A 63 -11.28 16.74 6.34
C THR A 63 -12.39 15.68 6.33
N VAL A 64 -13.42 15.84 5.51
CA VAL A 64 -14.53 14.87 5.42
C VAL A 64 -14.07 13.52 4.86
N GLN A 65 -13.08 13.51 3.98
CA GLN A 65 -12.52 12.29 3.40
C GLN A 65 -11.73 11.44 4.41
N LYS A 66 -11.36 12.01 5.56
CA LYS A 66 -10.66 11.29 6.65
C LYS A 66 -11.54 10.23 7.33
N PHE A 67 -12.85 10.34 7.17
CA PHE A 67 -13.81 9.37 7.70
C PHE A 67 -13.97 8.13 6.79
N MET A 68 -13.35 8.13 5.62
CA MET A 68 -13.25 6.98 4.73
C MET A 68 -11.81 6.50 4.66
N VAL A 69 -11.60 5.20 4.83
CA VAL A 69 -10.28 4.58 4.73
C VAL A 69 -10.33 3.42 3.73
N ILE A 70 -9.39 3.41 2.79
CA ILE A 70 -9.22 2.33 1.82
C ILE A 70 -7.92 1.60 2.15
N THR A 71 -8.03 0.30 2.36
CA THR A 71 -6.89 -0.57 2.68
C THR A 71 -6.59 -1.50 1.52
N VAL A 72 -5.35 -1.46 1.03
CA VAL A 72 -4.87 -2.23 -0.13
C VAL A 72 -3.73 -3.13 0.30
N ALA A 73 -3.78 -4.39 -0.09
CA ALA A 73 -2.65 -5.31 -0.05
C ALA A 73 -1.85 -5.23 -1.36
N VAL A 74 -0.54 -5.26 -1.24
CA VAL A 74 0.41 -5.33 -2.36
C VAL A 74 1.33 -6.53 -2.12
N VAL A 75 1.33 -7.50 -3.02
CA VAL A 75 2.14 -8.72 -2.92
C VAL A 75 3.17 -8.74 -4.05
N GLY A 76 4.40 -9.10 -3.72
CA GLY A 76 5.46 -9.25 -4.71
C GLY A 76 6.22 -7.97 -5.05
N ALA A 77 5.91 -6.85 -4.41
CA ALA A 77 6.70 -5.62 -4.57
C ALA A 77 8.06 -5.75 -3.89
N SER A 78 9.08 -5.08 -4.45
CA SER A 78 10.44 -5.14 -3.92
C SER A 78 10.61 -4.34 -2.61
N ARG A 79 11.62 -4.66 -1.81
CA ARG A 79 12.01 -3.83 -0.66
C ARG A 79 12.39 -2.41 -1.08
N ARG A 80 12.92 -2.24 -2.28
CA ARG A 80 13.19 -0.92 -2.84
C ARG A 80 11.90 -0.11 -3.06
N PHE A 81 10.81 -0.75 -3.48
CA PHE A 81 9.49 -0.12 -3.54
C PHE A 81 9.02 0.30 -2.15
N LEU A 82 9.13 -0.60 -1.17
CA LEU A 82 8.77 -0.30 0.22
C LEU A 82 9.46 0.97 0.72
N ALA A 83 10.78 1.09 0.53
CA ALA A 83 11.55 2.27 0.94
C ALA A 83 11.10 3.59 0.27
N GLN A 84 10.44 3.51 -0.88
CA GLN A 84 9.93 4.68 -1.60
C GLN A 84 8.48 5.02 -1.24
N ILE A 85 7.60 4.01 -1.13
CA ILE A 85 6.19 4.25 -0.86
C ILE A 85 5.96 4.74 0.57
N THR A 86 6.74 4.26 1.53
CA THR A 86 6.65 4.67 2.94
C THR A 86 7.09 6.11 3.21
N ARG A 87 7.59 6.83 2.21
CA ARG A 87 7.85 8.28 2.31
C ARG A 87 6.58 9.12 2.32
N HIS A 88 5.46 8.57 1.89
CA HIS A 88 4.15 9.22 2.04
C HIS A 88 3.63 8.97 3.45
N GLN A 89 3.91 9.88 4.39
CA GLN A 89 3.65 9.67 5.81
C GLN A 89 2.34 10.31 6.31
N ASN A 90 1.81 11.30 5.61
CA ASN A 90 0.63 12.01 6.05
C ASN A 90 -0.62 11.11 5.98
N GLU A 91 -1.12 10.70 7.13
CA GLU A 91 -2.36 9.90 7.26
C GLU A 91 -2.34 8.59 6.47
N VAL A 92 -1.15 8.04 6.21
CA VAL A 92 -0.98 6.75 5.56
C VAL A 92 -0.38 5.77 6.57
N LYS A 93 -0.98 4.61 6.68
CA LYS A 93 -0.50 3.51 7.53
C LYS A 93 0.08 2.41 6.66
N TYR A 94 1.21 1.88 7.09
CA TYR A 94 1.92 0.81 6.40
C TYR A 94 2.16 -0.35 7.36
N MET A 95 1.98 -1.57 6.86
CA MET A 95 2.43 -2.77 7.53
C MET A 95 3.07 -3.68 6.48
N SER A 96 4.30 -4.08 6.70
CA SER A 96 5.04 -4.96 5.79
C SER A 96 5.55 -6.18 6.51
N ALA A 97 5.79 -7.26 5.75
CA ALA A 97 6.52 -8.41 6.28
C ALA A 97 7.92 -7.98 6.72
N SER A 98 8.31 -8.41 7.92
CA SER A 98 9.57 -8.05 8.57
C SER A 98 10.63 -9.12 8.33
N LEU A 99 11.87 -8.71 8.04
CA LEU A 99 13.02 -9.62 8.05
C LEU A 99 13.38 -10.08 9.46
N GLN A 100 13.08 -9.27 10.46
CA GLN A 100 13.37 -9.59 11.86
C GLN A 100 12.55 -10.79 12.36
N TYR A 101 11.27 -10.87 11.95
CA TYR A 101 10.33 -11.88 12.46
C TYR A 101 10.03 -13.02 11.47
N SER A 102 10.45 -12.90 10.23
CA SER A 102 10.14 -13.86 9.18
C SER A 102 11.42 -14.50 8.63
N ASN A 103 11.46 -15.83 8.59
CA ASN A 103 12.52 -16.56 7.93
C ASN A 103 12.23 -16.67 6.43
N TYR A 104 13.11 -16.13 5.61
CA TYR A 104 13.03 -16.17 4.16
C TYR A 104 13.84 -17.31 3.52
N SER A 105 14.54 -18.13 4.31
CA SER A 105 15.34 -19.26 3.80
C SER A 105 14.44 -20.24 3.03
N GLY A 106 14.80 -20.54 1.80
CA GLY A 106 14.08 -21.48 0.93
C GLY A 106 12.76 -20.95 0.32
N HIS A 107 12.28 -19.78 0.73
CA HIS A 107 11.04 -19.18 0.24
C HIS A 107 11.23 -17.79 -0.35
N ALA A 108 12.44 -17.25 -0.33
CA ALA A 108 12.74 -15.94 -0.84
C ALA A 108 12.62 -15.88 -2.37
N ALA A 109 12.07 -14.79 -2.87
CA ALA A 109 12.03 -14.48 -4.29
C ALA A 109 12.38 -12.99 -4.49
N PHE A 110 12.79 -12.62 -5.69
CA PHE A 110 13.13 -11.24 -6.01
C PHE A 110 12.34 -10.72 -7.21
N ALA A 111 12.10 -9.42 -7.22
CA ALA A 111 11.47 -8.72 -8.33
C ALA A 111 12.54 -8.31 -9.36
N ILE A 112 12.20 -8.41 -10.64
CA ILE A 112 13.07 -7.97 -11.73
C ILE A 112 12.65 -6.55 -12.11
N PRO A 113 13.51 -5.53 -11.99
CA PRO A 113 13.20 -4.16 -12.39
C PRO A 113 12.92 -4.09 -13.90
N TYR A 114 12.01 -3.20 -14.29
CA TYR A 114 11.59 -3.03 -15.69
C TYR A 114 12.75 -2.83 -16.68
N GLY A 115 13.76 -2.02 -16.28
CA GLY A 115 14.96 -1.81 -17.10
C GLY A 115 15.77 -3.09 -17.35
N ILE A 116 15.86 -3.96 -16.34
CA ILE A 116 16.53 -5.26 -16.45
C ILE A 116 15.67 -6.24 -17.27
N MET A 117 14.35 -6.23 -17.05
CA MET A 117 13.42 -7.09 -17.78
C MET A 117 13.45 -6.84 -19.30
N LYS A 118 13.69 -5.59 -19.72
CA LYS A 118 13.82 -5.19 -21.13
C LYS A 118 15.23 -5.26 -21.71
N ALA A 119 16.21 -5.54 -20.88
CA ALA A 119 17.59 -5.67 -21.32
C ALA A 119 17.87 -7.03 -21.97
N ASP A 120 19.01 -7.16 -22.60
CA ASP A 120 19.47 -8.42 -23.18
C ASP A 120 19.55 -9.53 -22.13
N LYS A 121 19.43 -10.78 -22.59
CA LYS A 121 19.41 -11.96 -21.73
C LYS A 121 20.65 -12.03 -20.82
N GLU A 122 21.81 -11.67 -21.33
CA GLU A 122 23.05 -11.65 -20.56
C GLU A 122 22.93 -10.73 -19.33
N ILE A 123 22.39 -9.52 -19.49
CA ILE A 123 22.19 -8.56 -18.39
C ILE A 123 21.16 -9.10 -17.38
N GLN A 124 20.09 -9.71 -17.90
CA GLN A 124 19.08 -10.33 -17.03
C GLN A 124 19.69 -11.48 -16.20
N ASP A 125 20.53 -12.31 -16.80
CA ASP A 125 21.16 -13.45 -16.16
C ASP A 125 22.19 -13.01 -15.11
N ILE A 126 22.95 -11.94 -15.36
CA ILE A 126 23.83 -11.31 -14.36
C ILE A 126 23.02 -10.87 -13.13
N TYR A 127 21.92 -10.14 -13.35
CA TYR A 127 21.05 -9.67 -12.26
C TYR A 127 20.46 -10.85 -11.45
N LYS A 128 19.91 -11.84 -12.15
CA LYS A 128 19.30 -13.02 -11.49
C LYS A 128 20.33 -13.80 -10.67
N LYS A 129 21.52 -14.02 -11.21
CA LYS A 129 22.62 -14.71 -10.48
C LYS A 129 23.04 -13.95 -9.24
N SER A 130 23.19 -12.61 -9.32
CA SER A 130 23.51 -11.79 -8.17
C SER A 130 22.45 -11.89 -7.09
N CYS A 131 21.17 -11.68 -7.43
CA CYS A 131 20.08 -11.78 -6.45
C CYS A 131 19.97 -13.18 -5.84
N GLN A 132 20.17 -14.25 -6.63
CA GLN A 132 20.14 -15.61 -6.11
C GLN A 132 21.30 -15.86 -5.13
N SER A 133 22.51 -15.42 -5.48
CA SER A 133 23.68 -15.50 -4.59
C SER A 133 23.45 -14.78 -3.27
N ASP A 134 22.83 -13.60 -3.29
CA ASP A 134 22.48 -12.84 -2.07
C ASP A 134 21.49 -13.63 -1.19
N LEU A 135 20.50 -14.28 -1.79
CA LEU A 135 19.54 -15.13 -1.07
C LEU A 135 20.17 -16.40 -0.51
N ASP A 136 21.12 -16.99 -1.23
CA ASP A 136 21.86 -18.16 -0.77
C ASP A 136 22.74 -17.79 0.43
N HIS A 137 23.44 -16.65 0.41
CA HIS A 137 24.18 -16.13 1.55
C HIS A 137 23.30 -15.86 2.77
N TYR A 138 22.11 -15.27 2.57
CA TYR A 138 21.14 -15.11 3.65
C TYR A 138 20.80 -16.45 4.30
N ALA A 139 20.48 -17.46 3.49
CA ALA A 139 20.12 -18.78 3.98
C ALA A 139 21.29 -19.46 4.72
N GLU A 140 22.52 -19.30 4.23
CA GLU A 140 23.73 -19.82 4.86
C GLU A 140 23.99 -19.17 6.22
N LEU A 141 23.88 -17.83 6.32
CA LEU A 141 24.00 -17.11 7.59
C LEU A 141 22.98 -17.59 8.62
N CYS A 142 21.71 -17.76 8.21
CA CYS A 142 20.68 -18.32 9.08
C CYS A 142 21.01 -19.75 9.53
N ALA A 143 21.51 -20.60 8.64
CA ALA A 143 21.90 -21.98 8.95
C ALA A 143 23.08 -22.03 9.94
N LEU A 144 23.95 -21.03 9.93
CA LEU A 144 25.06 -20.86 10.88
C LEU A 144 24.61 -20.24 12.22
N GLY A 145 23.33 -20.00 12.41
CA GLY A 145 22.75 -19.51 13.66
C GLY A 145 22.72 -17.98 13.81
N ILE A 146 22.97 -17.24 12.73
CA ILE A 146 22.80 -15.79 12.72
C ILE A 146 21.29 -15.47 12.72
N ASP A 147 20.87 -14.50 13.52
CA ASP A 147 19.47 -14.05 13.56
C ASP A 147 19.00 -13.46 12.22
N HIS A 148 17.70 -13.55 11.96
CA HIS A 148 17.13 -13.15 10.67
C HIS A 148 17.29 -11.66 10.35
N ASP A 149 17.34 -10.80 11.37
CA ASP A 149 17.53 -9.36 11.18
C ASP A 149 18.95 -9.08 10.68
N SER A 150 19.95 -9.66 11.34
CA SER A 150 21.36 -9.53 10.95
C SER A 150 21.62 -10.17 9.58
N ALA A 151 21.15 -11.40 9.34
CA ALA A 151 21.26 -12.07 8.05
C ALA A 151 20.54 -11.30 6.94
N GLY A 152 19.46 -10.58 7.28
CA GLY A 152 18.67 -9.76 6.38
C GLY A 152 19.46 -8.68 5.63
N TYR A 153 20.60 -8.24 6.14
CA TYR A 153 21.50 -7.32 5.45
C TYR A 153 22.12 -7.92 4.17
N ALA A 154 22.21 -9.24 4.07
CA ALA A 154 22.68 -9.93 2.87
C ALA A 154 21.61 -10.02 1.76
N THR A 155 20.34 -9.66 2.03
CA THR A 155 19.28 -9.79 1.04
C THR A 155 19.33 -8.72 -0.04
N PRO A 156 18.96 -9.05 -1.31
CA PRO A 156 18.97 -8.07 -2.38
C PRO A 156 17.86 -7.02 -2.21
N GLN A 157 18.08 -5.81 -2.71
CA GLN A 157 17.05 -4.75 -2.76
C GLN A 157 15.79 -5.17 -3.53
N GLY A 158 15.93 -6.14 -4.42
CA GLY A 158 14.84 -6.76 -5.17
C GLY A 158 14.02 -7.74 -4.38
N LEU A 159 14.40 -8.13 -3.14
CA LEU A 159 13.65 -9.09 -2.33
C LEU A 159 12.16 -8.74 -2.32
N ARG A 160 11.32 -9.71 -2.69
CA ARG A 160 9.86 -9.54 -2.69
C ARG A 160 9.32 -9.43 -1.28
N ASN A 161 8.31 -8.60 -1.15
CA ASN A 161 7.66 -8.31 0.13
C ASN A 161 6.15 -8.26 -0.04
N VAL A 162 5.46 -8.38 1.08
CA VAL A 162 4.02 -8.13 1.22
C VAL A 162 3.85 -6.84 2.02
N LEU A 163 3.00 -5.96 1.52
CA LEU A 163 2.75 -4.65 2.11
C LEU A 163 1.25 -4.40 2.18
N ILE A 164 0.77 -3.94 3.32
CA ILE A 164 -0.58 -3.40 3.49
C ILE A 164 -0.46 -1.89 3.62
N ILE A 165 -1.24 -1.17 2.84
CA ILE A 165 -1.32 0.29 2.82
C ILE A 165 -2.75 0.69 3.14
N SER A 166 -2.93 1.54 4.15
CA SER A 166 -4.24 2.06 4.55
C SER A 166 -4.21 3.58 4.53
N ALA A 167 -5.04 4.20 3.74
CA ALA A 167 -5.06 5.65 3.55
C ALA A 167 -6.45 6.17 3.19
N THR A 168 -6.65 7.48 3.38
CA THR A 168 -7.86 8.18 2.95
C THR A 168 -7.90 8.34 1.41
N PRO A 169 -9.07 8.56 0.79
CA PRO A 169 -9.17 8.85 -0.65
C PRO A 169 -8.29 10.03 -1.08
N TYR A 170 -8.19 11.06 -0.26
CA TYR A 170 -7.32 12.21 -0.52
C TYR A 170 -5.85 11.81 -0.64
N GLN A 171 -5.36 10.99 0.29
CA GLN A 171 -3.97 10.51 0.28
C GLN A 171 -3.71 9.53 -0.87
N TRP A 172 -4.66 8.66 -1.18
CA TRP A 172 -4.56 7.79 -2.36
C TRP A 172 -4.42 8.58 -3.65
N LYS A 173 -5.27 9.61 -3.86
CA LYS A 173 -5.15 10.51 -5.03
C LYS A 173 -3.78 11.18 -5.10
N HIS A 174 -3.27 11.68 -3.96
CA HIS A 174 -1.96 12.30 -3.87
C HIS A 174 -0.84 11.32 -4.24
N MET A 175 -0.83 10.13 -3.64
CA MET A 175 0.15 9.08 -3.93
C MET A 175 0.12 8.67 -5.40
N ILE A 176 -1.06 8.38 -5.94
CA ILE A 176 -1.24 7.99 -7.34
C ILE A 176 -0.72 9.10 -8.26
N GLY A 177 -1.11 10.35 -8.04
CA GLY A 177 -0.65 11.48 -8.84
C GLY A 177 0.87 11.63 -8.85
N GLN A 178 1.54 11.41 -7.73
CA GLN A 178 2.99 11.45 -7.65
C GLN A 178 3.67 10.24 -8.31
N ARG A 179 3.10 9.04 -8.15
CA ARG A 179 3.70 7.79 -8.62
C ARG A 179 3.41 7.47 -10.09
N THR A 180 2.42 8.12 -10.70
CA THR A 180 2.12 7.99 -12.14
C THR A 180 2.76 9.08 -13.00
N CYS A 181 3.48 10.04 -12.41
CA CYS A 181 4.14 11.09 -13.17
C CYS A 181 5.30 10.52 -14.03
N ARG A 182 5.62 11.21 -15.14
CA ARG A 182 6.67 10.78 -16.08
C ARG A 182 8.08 10.73 -15.48
N ARG A 183 8.30 11.42 -14.35
CA ARG A 183 9.59 11.49 -13.64
C ARG A 183 9.76 10.42 -12.59
N ASP A 184 8.69 9.71 -12.24
CA ASP A 184 8.80 8.63 -11.26
C ASP A 184 9.54 7.43 -11.84
N ARG A 185 10.20 6.67 -10.97
CA ARG A 185 10.96 5.48 -11.36
C ARG A 185 10.00 4.34 -11.69
N LYS A 186 9.72 4.16 -12.97
CA LYS A 186 8.90 3.05 -13.48
C LYS A 186 9.49 1.67 -13.23
N SER A 187 10.72 1.59 -12.73
CA SER A 187 11.39 0.33 -12.39
C SER A 187 10.85 -0.36 -11.13
N VAL A 188 9.83 0.19 -10.51
CA VAL A 188 9.29 -0.29 -9.24
C VAL A 188 7.85 -0.80 -9.38
N VAL A 189 7.29 -0.62 -10.55
CA VAL A 189 5.90 -1.02 -10.86
C VAL A 189 5.89 -2.16 -11.86
#